data_566fcab407829d4784451c1a673ef994
#
_entry.id   566fcab407829d4784451c1a673ef994
#
_cell.length_a   1.000
_cell.length_b   1.000
_cell.length_c   1.000
_cell.angle_alpha   90.00
_cell.angle_beta   90.00
_cell.angle_gamma   90.00
#
_symmetry.space_group_name_H-M   'P 1'
#
loop_
_entity.id
_entity.type
_entity.pdbx_description
1 polymer ?
#
loop_
_entity_poly.entity_id
_entity_poly.type
_entity_poly.pdbx_seq_one_letter_code
_entity_poly.pdbx_strand_id
1 'polypeptide(L)'
;MKTSETIIDVLIKNFSSLPGIGRKSAARIVYHLLKEDSFFTDNLSDNIKKLKETIKPCPVCGCYTDAHECGICSDPTRNRKLLCVVENPQDIDIIESTGAFDGYYHVLMGLLSPIDGIGPEKLNVYPLISRIEKGEVEELIFALNPSVEGDTTALYIQKMLENRGIHIKVTRLASGLPVGGDLEYVDRMTLTRSLLGRTSI
;
A
#
# COMPACT_ATOMS: atom_id res chain seq x y z
N MET A 1 -11.38 41.71 -18.97
CA MET A 1 -9.91 41.60 -18.97
C MET A 1 -9.58 40.22 -18.45
N LYS A 2 -8.99 39.35 -19.31
CA LYS A 2 -8.39 38.08 -18.80
C LYS A 2 -7.13 38.50 -18.05
N THR A 3 -7.15 38.50 -16.72
CA THR A 3 -5.94 38.57 -15.91
C THR A 3 -5.07 37.40 -16.33
N SER A 4 -3.87 37.68 -16.82
CA SER A 4 -2.89 36.63 -17.14
C SER A 4 -2.63 35.83 -15.86
N GLU A 5 -2.83 34.52 -15.92
CA GLU A 5 -2.54 33.59 -14.81
C GLU A 5 -1.07 33.77 -14.40
N THR A 6 -0.84 34.14 -13.15
CA THR A 6 0.52 34.35 -12.63
C THR A 6 1.15 33.01 -12.28
N ILE A 7 2.47 32.92 -12.15
CA ILE A 7 3.17 31.72 -11.69
C ILE A 7 2.70 31.31 -10.28
N ILE A 8 2.30 32.27 -9.45
CA ILE A 8 1.71 32.01 -8.14
C ILE A 8 0.40 31.22 -8.29
N ASP A 9 -0.48 31.65 -9.20
CA ASP A 9 -1.75 30.96 -9.44
C ASP A 9 -1.54 29.54 -9.98
N VAL A 10 -0.58 29.36 -10.87
CA VAL A 10 -0.21 28.03 -11.42
C VAL A 10 0.28 27.10 -10.31
N LEU A 11 1.19 27.55 -9.43
CA LEU A 11 1.71 26.75 -8.34
C LEU A 11 0.63 26.44 -7.29
N ILE A 12 -0.24 27.39 -6.97
CA ILE A 12 -1.39 27.14 -6.09
C ILE A 12 -2.30 26.06 -6.67
N LYS A 13 -2.55 26.08 -7.97
CA LYS A 13 -3.34 25.06 -8.65
C LYS A 13 -2.64 23.69 -8.59
N ASN A 14 -1.34 23.65 -8.87
CA ASN A 14 -0.55 22.41 -8.81
C ASN A 14 -0.57 21.78 -7.41
N PHE A 15 -0.30 22.57 -6.37
CA PHE A 15 -0.34 22.05 -4.99
C PHE A 15 -1.76 21.67 -4.55
N SER A 16 -2.79 22.39 -5.01
CA SER A 16 -4.19 22.05 -4.67
C SER A 16 -4.72 20.81 -5.37
N SER A 17 -4.01 20.30 -6.38
CA SER A 17 -4.33 19.01 -7.02
C SER A 17 -3.76 17.79 -6.26
N LEU A 18 -2.92 18.02 -5.25
CA LEU A 18 -2.38 16.95 -4.42
C LEU A 18 -3.42 16.50 -3.38
N PRO A 19 -3.49 15.17 -3.08
CA PRO A 19 -4.42 14.64 -2.09
C PRO A 19 -4.27 15.34 -0.73
N GLY A 20 -5.38 15.74 -0.11
CA GLY A 20 -5.38 16.37 1.21
C GLY A 20 -4.97 17.85 1.23
N ILE A 21 -4.55 18.45 0.10
CA ILE A 21 -4.16 19.87 0.02
C ILE A 21 -5.26 20.70 -0.63
N GLY A 22 -5.98 21.44 0.21
CA GLY A 22 -6.95 22.43 -0.28
C GLY A 22 -6.27 23.73 -0.76
N ARG A 23 -7.01 24.53 -1.53
CA ARG A 23 -6.51 25.80 -2.10
C ARG A 23 -5.87 26.74 -1.07
N LYS A 24 -6.41 26.81 0.15
CA LYS A 24 -5.87 27.65 1.23
C LYS A 24 -4.50 27.18 1.69
N SER A 25 -4.33 25.86 1.85
CA SER A 25 -3.03 25.25 2.22
C SER A 25 -2.03 25.39 1.07
N ALA A 26 -2.45 25.16 -0.18
CA ALA A 26 -1.63 25.35 -1.36
C ALA A 26 -1.10 26.81 -1.45
N ALA A 27 -1.95 27.81 -1.23
CA ALA A 27 -1.51 29.20 -1.19
C ALA A 27 -0.46 29.45 -0.09
N ARG A 28 -0.66 28.90 1.11
CA ARG A 28 0.33 29.01 2.21
C ARG A 28 1.68 28.41 1.83
N ILE A 29 1.69 27.24 1.15
CA ILE A 29 2.92 26.61 0.66
C ILE A 29 3.62 27.54 -0.34
N VAL A 30 2.91 28.07 -1.35
CA VAL A 30 3.51 28.94 -2.37
C VAL A 30 4.10 30.21 -1.77
N TYR A 31 3.37 30.87 -0.84
CA TYR A 31 3.90 32.06 -0.14
C TYR A 31 5.04 31.75 0.82
N HIS A 32 5.15 30.52 1.32
CA HIS A 32 6.32 30.07 2.08
C HIS A 32 7.52 29.94 1.16
N LEU A 33 7.38 29.23 0.03
CA LEU A 33 8.44 29.07 -0.98
C LEU A 33 9.01 30.40 -1.49
N LEU A 34 8.16 31.46 -1.58
CA LEU A 34 8.63 32.80 -1.98
C LEU A 34 9.51 33.46 -0.94
N LYS A 35 9.49 33.01 0.32
CA LYS A 35 10.33 33.55 1.41
C LYS A 35 11.60 32.77 1.62
N GLU A 36 11.65 31.53 1.14
CA GLU A 36 12.81 30.68 1.20
C GLU A 36 13.87 31.13 0.17
N ASP A 37 15.12 30.73 0.41
CA ASP A 37 16.20 30.99 -0.52
C ASP A 37 16.10 30.11 -1.79
N SER A 38 16.86 30.46 -2.81
CA SER A 38 16.89 29.71 -4.07
C SER A 38 17.44 28.30 -3.88
N PHE A 39 18.35 28.08 -2.94
CA PHE A 39 18.94 26.76 -2.68
C PHE A 39 17.86 25.76 -2.21
N PHE A 40 16.98 26.19 -1.31
CA PHE A 40 15.86 25.35 -0.86
C PHE A 40 14.89 24.98 -2.00
N THR A 41 14.49 25.98 -2.79
CA THR A 41 13.53 25.77 -3.90
C THR A 41 14.12 24.93 -5.03
N ASP A 42 15.39 25.13 -5.36
CA ASP A 42 16.10 24.35 -6.38
C ASP A 42 16.26 22.90 -5.93
N ASN A 43 16.69 22.67 -4.69
CA ASN A 43 16.83 21.33 -4.12
C ASN A 43 15.48 20.58 -4.09
N LEU A 44 14.40 21.24 -3.65
CA LEU A 44 13.07 20.64 -3.65
C LEU A 44 12.63 20.25 -5.09
N SER A 45 12.81 21.15 -6.04
CA SER A 45 12.49 20.91 -7.45
C SER A 45 13.27 19.71 -8.01
N ASP A 46 14.57 19.66 -7.75
CA ASP A 46 15.44 18.58 -8.21
C ASP A 46 15.10 17.24 -7.57
N ASN A 47 14.76 17.22 -6.27
CA ASN A 47 14.33 16.00 -5.60
C ASN A 47 13.00 15.48 -6.15
N ILE A 48 12.06 16.36 -6.50
CA ILE A 48 10.79 15.96 -7.15
C ILE A 48 11.07 15.35 -8.54
N LYS A 49 11.99 15.90 -9.32
CA LYS A 49 12.39 15.33 -10.62
C LYS A 49 13.05 13.97 -10.44
N LYS A 50 14.03 13.87 -9.54
CA LYS A 50 14.76 12.63 -9.24
C LYS A 50 13.82 11.51 -8.76
N LEU A 51 12.79 11.82 -7.97
CA LEU A 51 11.80 10.85 -7.52
C LEU A 51 11.24 10.03 -8.70
N LYS A 52 10.89 10.68 -9.81
CA LYS A 52 10.33 10.01 -11.00
C LYS A 52 11.39 9.26 -11.83
N GLU A 53 12.64 9.71 -11.79
CA GLU A 53 13.73 9.15 -12.59
C GLU A 53 14.36 7.93 -11.91
N THR A 54 14.49 7.97 -10.58
CA THR A 54 15.23 6.96 -9.81
C THR A 54 14.35 5.88 -9.21
N ILE A 55 13.17 6.25 -8.71
CA ILE A 55 12.30 5.30 -8.00
C ILE A 55 11.51 4.45 -9.00
N LYS A 56 11.61 3.12 -8.85
CA LYS A 56 10.94 2.12 -9.69
C LYS A 56 10.29 1.05 -8.82
N PRO A 57 9.27 0.35 -9.33
CA PRO A 57 8.76 -0.84 -8.65
C PRO A 57 9.85 -1.93 -8.58
N CYS A 58 10.04 -2.51 -7.40
CA CYS A 58 10.87 -3.71 -7.23
C CYS A 58 10.28 -4.85 -8.08
N PRO A 59 11.09 -5.51 -8.94
CA PRO A 59 10.61 -6.56 -9.83
C PRO A 59 10.11 -7.80 -9.09
N VAL A 60 10.46 -7.96 -7.81
CA VAL A 60 10.09 -9.13 -7.00
C VAL A 60 8.78 -8.90 -6.26
N CYS A 61 8.63 -7.76 -5.57
CA CYS A 61 7.49 -7.52 -4.67
C CYS A 61 6.56 -6.38 -5.09
N GLY A 62 6.96 -5.54 -6.05
CA GLY A 62 6.19 -4.37 -6.47
C GLY A 62 6.35 -3.12 -5.57
N CYS A 63 7.08 -3.21 -4.44
CA CYS A 63 7.38 -2.03 -3.61
C CYS A 63 8.30 -1.05 -4.34
N TYR A 64 8.29 0.22 -3.97
CA TYR A 64 9.17 1.22 -4.56
C TYR A 64 10.61 1.11 -4.05
N THR A 65 11.58 1.25 -4.97
CA THR A 65 13.02 1.20 -4.65
C THR A 65 13.82 2.01 -5.66
N ASP A 66 14.98 2.50 -5.26
CA ASP A 66 16.02 3.09 -6.13
C ASP A 66 17.08 2.06 -6.56
N ALA A 67 17.08 0.87 -5.96
CA ALA A 67 17.94 -0.26 -6.31
C ALA A 67 17.27 -1.21 -7.31
N HIS A 68 18.01 -2.25 -7.75
CA HIS A 68 17.44 -3.31 -8.60
C HIS A 68 16.34 -4.08 -7.85
N GLU A 69 16.59 -4.46 -6.58
CA GLU A 69 15.61 -5.06 -5.66
C GLU A 69 15.56 -4.23 -4.39
N CYS A 70 14.38 -4.18 -3.74
CA CYS A 70 14.24 -3.46 -2.48
C CYS A 70 14.99 -4.15 -1.33
N GLY A 71 15.32 -3.42 -0.28
CA GLY A 71 16.05 -3.92 0.87
C GLY A 71 15.44 -5.18 1.50
N ILE A 72 14.10 -5.31 1.48
CA ILE A 72 13.41 -6.50 1.99
C ILE A 72 13.65 -7.71 1.08
N CYS A 73 13.53 -7.55 -0.25
CA CYS A 73 13.70 -8.66 -1.19
C CYS A 73 15.15 -9.14 -1.30
N SER A 74 16.12 -8.24 -1.08
CA SER A 74 17.55 -8.56 -1.09
C SER A 74 18.09 -9.11 0.23
N ASP A 75 17.30 -9.07 1.32
CA ASP A 75 17.70 -9.57 2.62
C ASP A 75 17.60 -11.10 2.70
N PRO A 76 18.74 -11.85 2.74
CA PRO A 76 18.73 -13.29 2.79
C PRO A 76 18.33 -13.88 4.15
N THR A 77 18.24 -13.07 5.19
CA THR A 77 17.91 -13.51 6.55
C THR A 77 16.41 -13.71 6.76
N ARG A 78 15.59 -13.16 5.85
CA ARG A 78 14.14 -13.25 5.92
C ARG A 78 13.59 -14.63 5.55
N ASN A 79 12.48 -14.97 6.14
CA ASN A 79 11.79 -16.23 5.93
C ASN A 79 11.05 -16.26 4.58
N ARG A 80 11.59 -16.99 3.61
CA ARG A 80 11.04 -17.13 2.26
C ARG A 80 9.72 -17.90 2.20
N LYS A 81 9.39 -18.66 3.25
CA LYS A 81 8.15 -19.44 3.33
C LYS A 81 6.92 -18.60 3.64
N LEU A 82 7.11 -17.40 4.20
CA LEU A 82 6.05 -16.48 4.56
C LEU A 82 5.95 -15.34 3.55
N LEU A 83 4.78 -15.18 2.94
CA LEU A 83 4.51 -14.10 1.99
C LEU A 83 3.29 -13.28 2.44
N CYS A 84 3.53 -12.03 2.81
CA CYS A 84 2.50 -11.08 3.19
C CYS A 84 2.07 -10.24 1.99
N VAL A 85 0.79 -10.27 1.66
CA VAL A 85 0.19 -9.50 0.56
C VAL A 85 -0.43 -8.25 1.12
N VAL A 86 0.00 -7.10 0.62
CA VAL A 86 -0.49 -5.78 1.01
C VAL A 86 -1.09 -5.05 -0.19
N GLU A 87 -1.94 -4.08 0.08
CA GLU A 87 -2.56 -3.25 -0.96
C GLU A 87 -1.55 -2.26 -1.54
N ASN A 88 -0.90 -1.47 -0.69
CA ASN A 88 -0.02 -0.37 -1.06
C ASN A 88 1.39 -0.52 -0.46
N PRO A 89 2.42 0.09 -1.06
CA PRO A 89 3.79 0.05 -0.52
C PRO A 89 3.90 0.57 0.92
N GLN A 90 3.12 1.59 1.30
CA GLN A 90 3.14 2.19 2.64
C GLN A 90 2.69 1.21 3.75
N ASP A 91 1.89 0.20 3.39
CA ASP A 91 1.42 -0.81 4.34
C ASP A 91 2.58 -1.68 4.85
N ILE A 92 3.64 -1.84 4.04
CA ILE A 92 4.87 -2.53 4.43
C ILE A 92 5.52 -1.83 5.62
N ASP A 93 5.71 -0.51 5.54
CA ASP A 93 6.37 0.27 6.60
C ASP A 93 5.59 0.17 7.92
N ILE A 94 4.26 0.13 7.83
CA ILE A 94 3.39 -0.05 9.01
C ILE A 94 3.62 -1.42 9.65
N ILE A 95 3.66 -2.49 8.87
CA ILE A 95 3.87 -3.85 9.38
C ILE A 95 5.30 -4.00 9.91
N GLU A 96 6.31 -3.54 9.17
CA GLU A 96 7.73 -3.56 9.59
C GLU A 96 7.96 -2.83 10.91
N SER A 97 7.25 -1.72 11.14
CA SER A 97 7.36 -0.95 12.40
C SER A 97 6.98 -1.76 13.64
N THR A 98 6.22 -2.84 13.49
CA THR A 98 5.84 -3.73 14.60
C THR A 98 6.95 -4.67 15.02
N GLY A 99 7.91 -4.97 14.14
CA GLY A 99 8.93 -6.00 14.34
C GLY A 99 8.39 -7.43 14.46
N ALA A 100 7.12 -7.66 14.17
CA ALA A 100 6.44 -8.95 14.38
C ALA A 100 6.46 -9.87 13.14
N PHE A 101 7.00 -9.42 12.00
CA PHE A 101 7.00 -10.18 10.76
C PHE A 101 8.40 -10.20 10.12
N ASP A 102 8.87 -11.39 9.82
CA ASP A 102 10.20 -11.65 9.24
C ASP A 102 10.13 -12.21 7.80
N GLY A 103 8.94 -12.32 7.21
CA GLY A 103 8.72 -12.82 5.86
C GLY A 103 8.94 -11.79 4.76
N TYR A 104 8.54 -12.16 3.55
CA TYR A 104 8.57 -11.30 2.37
C TYR A 104 7.20 -10.67 2.11
N TYR A 105 7.19 -9.61 1.30
CA TYR A 105 5.96 -8.92 0.93
C TYR A 105 5.67 -9.03 -0.57
N HIS A 106 4.41 -8.81 -0.91
CA HIS A 106 3.96 -8.58 -2.28
C HIS A 106 2.91 -7.47 -2.29
N VAL A 107 3.15 -6.44 -3.09
CA VAL A 107 2.28 -5.26 -3.20
C VAL A 107 1.36 -5.43 -4.41
N LEU A 108 0.05 -5.37 -4.17
CA LEU A 108 -0.95 -5.50 -5.23
C LEU A 108 -1.12 -4.22 -6.05
N MET A 109 -0.76 -3.05 -5.51
CA MET A 109 -1.00 -1.71 -6.08
C MET A 109 -2.48 -1.34 -6.20
N GLY A 110 -3.32 -1.85 -5.30
CA GLY A 110 -4.74 -1.61 -5.21
C GLY A 110 -5.55 -2.87 -4.91
N LEU A 111 -6.86 -2.74 -5.00
CA LEU A 111 -7.84 -3.81 -4.77
C LEU A 111 -8.75 -3.96 -5.99
N LEU A 112 -9.37 -5.12 -6.15
CA LEU A 112 -10.40 -5.34 -7.15
C LEU A 112 -11.61 -4.45 -6.86
N SER A 113 -11.98 -3.63 -7.81
CA SER A 113 -13.17 -2.77 -7.76
C SER A 113 -13.87 -2.74 -9.11
N PRO A 114 -14.83 -3.65 -9.34
CA PRO A 114 -15.59 -3.69 -10.60
C PRO A 114 -16.33 -2.36 -10.88
N ILE A 115 -16.76 -1.67 -9.82
CA ILE A 115 -17.46 -0.38 -9.93
C ILE A 115 -16.55 0.68 -10.52
N ASP A 116 -15.26 0.67 -10.11
CA ASP A 116 -14.23 1.60 -10.60
C ASP A 116 -13.50 1.06 -11.84
N GLY A 117 -13.93 -0.09 -12.36
CA GLY A 117 -13.31 -0.74 -13.51
C GLY A 117 -11.90 -1.25 -13.22
N ILE A 118 -11.59 -1.60 -11.97
CA ILE A 118 -10.29 -2.17 -11.57
C ILE A 118 -10.40 -3.69 -11.55
N GLY A 119 -9.92 -4.32 -12.63
CA GLY A 119 -9.79 -5.75 -12.75
C GLY A 119 -8.41 -6.26 -12.34
N PRO A 120 -8.21 -7.59 -12.32
CA PRO A 120 -6.95 -8.20 -11.88
C PRO A 120 -5.76 -7.86 -12.79
N GLU A 121 -6.00 -7.46 -14.04
CA GLU A 121 -4.99 -7.04 -15.01
C GLU A 121 -4.36 -5.68 -14.66
N LYS A 122 -5.02 -4.86 -13.84
CA LYS A 122 -4.51 -3.57 -13.34
C LYS A 122 -3.73 -3.71 -12.04
N LEU A 123 -3.70 -4.91 -11.46
CA LEU A 123 -3.09 -5.21 -10.18
C LEU A 123 -1.93 -6.20 -10.36
N ASN A 124 -1.03 -6.27 -9.39
CA ASN A 124 0.07 -7.23 -9.38
C ASN A 124 -0.37 -8.66 -8.97
N VAL A 125 -1.56 -9.10 -9.37
CA VAL A 125 -2.08 -10.43 -9.02
C VAL A 125 -1.35 -11.53 -9.77
N TYR A 126 -1.16 -11.39 -11.09
CA TYR A 126 -0.46 -12.41 -11.89
C TYR A 126 1.02 -12.61 -11.47
N PRO A 127 1.80 -11.53 -11.20
CA PRO A 127 3.13 -11.67 -10.62
C PRO A 127 3.14 -12.39 -9.27
N LEU A 128 2.13 -12.16 -8.41
CA LEU A 128 1.97 -12.88 -7.14
C LEU A 128 1.84 -14.39 -7.37
N ILE A 129 0.90 -14.78 -8.24
CA ILE A 129 0.66 -16.20 -8.55
C ILE A 129 1.93 -16.85 -9.10
N SER A 130 2.60 -16.20 -10.06
CA SER A 130 3.86 -16.70 -10.64
C SER A 130 4.98 -16.86 -9.61
N ARG A 131 4.99 -16.01 -8.57
CA ARG A 131 5.94 -16.10 -7.46
C ARG A 131 5.64 -17.32 -6.57
N ILE A 132 4.39 -17.58 -6.27
CA ILE A 132 3.95 -18.72 -5.47
C ILE A 132 4.20 -20.04 -6.21
N GLU A 133 3.99 -20.09 -7.52
CA GLU A 133 4.25 -21.27 -8.37
C GLU A 133 5.69 -21.76 -8.32
N LYS A 134 6.66 -20.92 -7.95
CA LYS A 134 8.07 -21.31 -7.75
C LYS A 134 8.28 -22.22 -6.54
N GLY A 135 7.28 -22.42 -5.69
CA GLY A 135 7.25 -23.48 -4.66
C GLY A 135 7.97 -23.17 -3.35
N GLU A 136 8.44 -21.93 -3.13
CA GLU A 136 9.11 -21.54 -1.87
C GLU A 136 8.11 -21.11 -0.77
N VAL A 137 6.91 -20.62 -1.16
CA VAL A 137 5.91 -20.06 -0.23
C VAL A 137 5.06 -21.17 0.37
N GLU A 138 5.06 -21.27 1.69
CA GLU A 138 4.21 -22.20 2.46
C GLU A 138 2.97 -21.52 3.04
N GLU A 139 3.06 -20.23 3.37
CA GLU A 139 1.94 -19.43 3.91
C GLU A 139 1.81 -18.10 3.18
N LEU A 140 0.60 -17.84 2.68
CA LEU A 140 0.17 -16.56 2.12
C LEU A 140 -0.69 -15.83 3.15
N ILE A 141 -0.25 -14.65 3.57
CA ILE A 141 -0.93 -13.84 4.58
C ILE A 141 -1.54 -12.61 3.90
N PHE A 142 -2.85 -12.48 3.90
CA PHE A 142 -3.50 -11.26 3.42
C PHE A 142 -3.53 -10.19 4.52
N ALA A 143 -2.76 -9.11 4.30
CA ALA A 143 -2.76 -7.89 5.10
C ALA A 143 -3.44 -6.76 4.32
N LEU A 144 -4.66 -7.03 3.86
CA LEU A 144 -5.50 -6.08 3.13
C LEU A 144 -6.46 -5.38 4.09
N ASN A 145 -6.89 -4.18 3.72
CA ASN A 145 -7.90 -3.46 4.46
C ASN A 145 -9.18 -4.31 4.59
N PRO A 146 -9.84 -4.33 5.77
CA PRO A 146 -11.06 -5.12 6.02
C PRO A 146 -12.30 -4.45 5.38
N SER A 147 -12.26 -4.31 4.06
CA SER A 147 -13.33 -3.77 3.21
C SER A 147 -13.92 -4.88 2.31
N VAL A 148 -15.02 -4.56 1.63
CA VAL A 148 -15.63 -5.47 0.64
C VAL A 148 -14.65 -5.78 -0.50
N GLU A 149 -13.92 -4.76 -0.95
CA GLU A 149 -12.92 -4.87 -2.00
C GLU A 149 -11.73 -5.73 -1.54
N GLY A 150 -11.25 -5.55 -0.29
CA GLY A 150 -10.19 -6.36 0.30
C GLY A 150 -10.59 -7.83 0.43
N ASP A 151 -11.78 -8.11 0.98
CA ASP A 151 -12.31 -9.47 1.10
C ASP A 151 -12.52 -10.12 -0.28
N THR A 152 -13.04 -9.36 -1.27
CA THR A 152 -13.23 -9.83 -2.65
C THR A 152 -11.90 -10.15 -3.33
N THR A 153 -10.90 -9.29 -3.14
CA THR A 153 -9.55 -9.48 -3.70
C THR A 153 -8.89 -10.72 -3.13
N ALA A 154 -8.95 -10.91 -1.82
CA ALA A 154 -8.41 -12.09 -1.15
C ALA A 154 -9.06 -13.38 -1.65
N LEU A 155 -10.41 -13.41 -1.73
CA LEU A 155 -11.16 -14.55 -2.25
C LEU A 155 -10.85 -14.84 -3.73
N TYR A 156 -10.69 -13.81 -4.55
CA TYR A 156 -10.31 -13.97 -5.95
C TYR A 156 -8.94 -14.64 -6.09
N ILE A 157 -7.94 -14.15 -5.35
CA ILE A 157 -6.58 -14.71 -5.37
C ILE A 157 -6.60 -16.15 -4.86
N GLN A 158 -7.31 -16.44 -3.77
CA GLN A 158 -7.47 -17.80 -3.25
C GLN A 158 -8.06 -18.75 -4.29
N LYS A 159 -9.14 -18.36 -4.99
CA LYS A 159 -9.72 -19.16 -6.07
C LYS A 159 -8.76 -19.37 -7.24
N MET A 160 -7.96 -18.36 -7.57
CA MET A 160 -6.94 -18.52 -8.60
C MET A 160 -5.90 -19.57 -8.24
N LEU A 161 -5.45 -19.62 -6.97
CA LEU A 161 -4.52 -20.62 -6.47
C LEU A 161 -5.15 -22.03 -6.54
N GLU A 162 -6.39 -22.17 -6.05
CA GLU A 162 -7.14 -23.44 -6.08
C GLU A 162 -7.29 -23.96 -7.52
N ASN A 163 -7.69 -23.09 -8.47
CA ASN A 163 -7.87 -23.46 -9.87
C ASN A 163 -6.56 -23.89 -10.57
N ARG A 164 -5.41 -23.51 -10.02
CA ARG A 164 -4.08 -23.92 -10.50
C ARG A 164 -3.51 -25.12 -9.74
N GLY A 165 -4.26 -25.70 -8.80
CA GLY A 165 -3.84 -26.82 -7.98
C GLY A 165 -2.74 -26.45 -6.97
N ILE A 166 -2.61 -25.16 -6.60
CA ILE A 166 -1.65 -24.68 -5.64
C ILE A 166 -2.28 -24.74 -4.24
N HIS A 167 -1.75 -25.60 -3.39
CA HIS A 167 -2.23 -25.83 -2.04
C HIS A 167 -1.20 -25.30 -1.02
N ILE A 168 -1.39 -24.07 -0.59
CA ILE A 168 -0.60 -23.43 0.47
C ILE A 168 -1.54 -22.97 1.59
N LYS A 169 -0.99 -22.74 2.77
CA LYS A 169 -1.76 -22.14 3.87
C LYS A 169 -2.10 -20.70 3.52
N VAL A 170 -3.38 -20.35 3.56
CA VAL A 170 -3.85 -18.97 3.32
C VAL A 170 -4.44 -18.43 4.61
N THR A 171 -3.93 -17.31 5.07
CA THR A 171 -4.36 -16.63 6.28
C THR A 171 -4.63 -15.15 6.02
N ARG A 172 -5.20 -14.47 7.00
CA ARG A 172 -5.37 -13.01 6.99
C ARG A 172 -5.10 -12.45 8.38
N LEU A 173 -4.86 -11.15 8.44
CA LEU A 173 -4.73 -10.48 9.74
C LEU A 173 -5.98 -10.68 10.57
N ALA A 174 -5.80 -10.89 11.88
CA ALA A 174 -6.90 -11.03 12.81
C ALA A 174 -7.74 -9.75 12.82
N SER A 175 -9.06 -9.92 12.74
CA SER A 175 -10.00 -8.81 12.89
C SER A 175 -10.57 -8.88 14.31
N GLY A 176 -10.49 -7.76 15.03
CA GLY A 176 -10.94 -7.76 16.43
C GLY A 176 -11.07 -6.37 17.03
N LEU A 177 -11.36 -6.36 18.31
CA LEU A 177 -11.43 -5.14 19.11
C LEU A 177 -10.04 -4.52 19.25
N PRO A 178 -9.91 -3.19 19.11
CA PRO A 178 -8.64 -2.54 19.38
C PRO A 178 -8.28 -2.67 20.87
N VAL A 179 -7.01 -2.90 21.14
CA VAL A 179 -6.51 -2.98 22.54
C VAL A 179 -6.71 -1.63 23.22
N GLY A 180 -7.34 -1.65 24.41
CA GLY A 180 -7.66 -0.43 25.16
C GLY A 180 -8.91 0.31 24.69
N GLY A 181 -9.67 -0.22 23.73
CA GLY A 181 -10.95 0.34 23.32
C GLY A 181 -12.11 -0.15 24.19
N ASP A 182 -13.07 0.73 24.47
CA ASP A 182 -14.30 0.39 25.17
C ASP A 182 -15.31 -0.23 24.20
N LEU A 183 -16.00 -1.30 24.64
CA LEU A 183 -17.03 -2.00 23.85
C LEU A 183 -18.16 -1.09 23.40
N GLU A 184 -18.46 -0.04 24.17
CA GLU A 184 -19.53 0.92 23.90
C GLU A 184 -19.32 1.70 22.58
N TYR A 185 -18.05 1.94 22.17
CA TYR A 185 -17.71 2.70 20.97
C TYR A 185 -17.42 1.83 19.77
N VAL A 186 -17.53 0.51 19.90
CA VAL A 186 -17.24 -0.41 18.81
C VAL A 186 -18.46 -0.53 17.89
N ASP A 187 -18.22 -0.39 16.58
CA ASP A 187 -19.28 -0.61 15.61
C ASP A 187 -19.73 -2.08 15.57
N ARG A 188 -20.98 -2.27 15.14
CA ARG A 188 -21.63 -3.60 15.15
C ARG A 188 -20.88 -4.63 14.32
N MET A 189 -20.29 -4.24 13.21
CA MET A 189 -19.57 -5.15 12.30
C MET A 189 -18.30 -5.66 12.97
N THR A 190 -17.49 -4.77 13.56
CA THR A 190 -16.26 -5.10 14.30
C THR A 190 -16.58 -6.03 15.48
N LEU A 191 -17.63 -5.74 16.23
CA LEU A 191 -18.05 -6.60 17.34
C LEU A 191 -18.48 -7.99 16.85
N THR A 192 -19.25 -8.06 15.76
CA THR A 192 -19.66 -9.33 15.16
C THR A 192 -18.45 -10.16 14.71
N ARG A 193 -17.47 -9.53 14.01
CA ARG A 193 -16.24 -10.21 13.58
C ARG A 193 -15.43 -10.71 14.78
N SER A 194 -15.31 -9.91 15.83
CA SER A 194 -14.62 -10.30 17.08
C SER A 194 -15.26 -11.50 17.77
N LEU A 195 -16.59 -11.54 17.82
CA LEU A 195 -17.32 -12.68 18.40
C LEU A 195 -17.16 -13.96 17.58
N LEU A 196 -17.18 -13.85 16.25
CA LEU A 196 -16.98 -14.99 15.34
C LEU A 196 -15.53 -15.49 15.36
N GLY A 197 -14.56 -14.58 15.48
CA GLY A 197 -13.11 -14.86 15.50
C GLY A 197 -12.55 -15.09 16.90
N ARG A 198 -13.40 -15.31 17.95
CA ARG A 198 -12.94 -15.52 19.33
C ARG A 198 -12.02 -16.74 19.45
N THR A 199 -10.95 -16.57 20.19
CA THR A 199 -9.98 -17.63 20.51
C THR A 199 -10.17 -18.13 21.94
N SER A 200 -9.77 -19.38 22.20
CA SER A 200 -9.69 -19.92 23.56
C SER A 200 -8.54 -19.27 24.31
N ILE A 201 -8.73 -19.06 25.61
CA ILE A 201 -7.71 -18.56 26.55
C ILE A 201 -6.98 -19.75 27.14
#